data_9356f63ac3829761c61a55fcd01a810e
#
_entry.id   9356f63ac3829761c61a55fcd01a810e
#
_cell.length_a   1.000
_cell.length_b   1.000
_cell.length_c   1.000
_cell.angle_alpha   90.00
_cell.angle_beta   90.00
_cell.angle_gamma   90.00
#
_symmetry.space_group_name_H-M   'P 1'
#
loop_
_entity.id
_entity.type
_entity.pdbx_description
1 polymer ?
#
loop_
_entity_poly.entity_id
_entity_poly.type
_entity_poly.pdbx_seq_one_letter_code
_entity_poly.pdbx_strand_id
1 'polypeptide(L)'
;MRYSNKPIGIFDSGLGGLTVVRRLRRLLPRERLIYLGDTARVPYGNKSKGTIRRFSQEDTLFLLRRKVKLVVVACNTSTALALDHLRREFDCPFIGVVRPGAEAAVRQTRNGRIGVIATAATIGSGAYERHLRRLAPSCRIFSRACPLLVPLIEEGWGDIRLTRDIIRHYLRPLIARGIDTLILGCTHYPLLTRAIARVTGPRIRLVDSAENCAVAVRGFLKANRLQAAGRG
;
A
#
# COMPACT_ATOMS: atom_id res chain seq x y z
N MET A 1 -30.30 3.62 -7.99
CA MET A 1 -29.24 4.28 -7.21
C MET A 1 -28.25 4.89 -8.20
N ARG A 2 -27.92 6.21 -8.11
CA ARG A 2 -26.94 6.83 -9.01
C ARG A 2 -25.61 6.12 -8.87
N TYR A 3 -24.86 5.96 -9.97
CA TYR A 3 -23.58 5.25 -9.96
C TYR A 3 -22.58 5.85 -8.96
N SER A 4 -22.58 7.17 -8.79
CA SER A 4 -21.77 7.89 -7.81
C SER A 4 -22.04 7.48 -6.35
N ASN A 5 -23.22 7.00 -6.01
CA ASN A 5 -23.59 6.55 -4.66
C ASN A 5 -23.28 5.08 -4.38
N LYS A 6 -22.75 4.33 -5.37
CA LYS A 6 -22.26 2.97 -5.14
C LYS A 6 -21.04 2.99 -4.21
N PRO A 7 -20.79 1.96 -3.40
CA PRO A 7 -19.65 1.92 -2.48
C PRO A 7 -18.31 1.82 -3.21
N ILE A 8 -17.24 2.19 -2.52
CA ILE A 8 -15.87 1.86 -2.88
C ILE A 8 -15.56 0.52 -2.23
N GLY A 9 -15.14 -0.48 -3.03
CA GLY A 9 -14.62 -1.73 -2.54
C GLY A 9 -13.14 -1.61 -2.20
N ILE A 10 -12.71 -2.21 -1.11
CA ILE A 10 -11.32 -2.23 -0.68
C ILE A 10 -10.99 -3.65 -0.29
N PHE A 11 -9.89 -4.21 -0.80
CA PHE A 11 -9.40 -5.48 -0.28
C PHE A 11 -7.93 -5.44 0.12
N ASP A 12 -7.58 -6.28 1.07
CA ASP A 12 -6.23 -6.51 1.58
C ASP A 12 -6.07 -7.99 1.95
N SER A 13 -4.83 -8.44 2.09
CA SER A 13 -4.50 -9.80 2.53
C SER A 13 -4.91 -10.11 3.98
N GLY A 14 -5.29 -9.11 4.76
CA GLY A 14 -5.62 -9.29 6.18
C GLY A 14 -6.13 -8.01 6.84
N LEU A 15 -5.67 -7.72 8.05
CA LEU A 15 -6.11 -6.55 8.82
C LEU A 15 -5.32 -5.27 8.51
N GLY A 16 -4.13 -5.40 7.92
CA GLY A 16 -3.27 -4.25 7.58
C GLY A 16 -3.95 -3.20 6.71
N GLY A 17 -4.82 -3.62 5.79
CA GLY A 17 -5.58 -2.72 4.91
C GLY A 17 -6.53 -1.76 5.63
N LEU A 18 -6.84 -2.00 6.90
CA LEU A 18 -7.59 -1.04 7.73
C LEU A 18 -6.86 0.31 7.87
N THR A 19 -5.54 0.34 7.68
CA THR A 19 -4.78 1.59 7.60
C THR A 19 -5.25 2.44 6.40
N VAL A 20 -5.49 1.81 5.24
CA VAL A 20 -6.05 2.46 4.04
C VAL A 20 -7.50 2.89 4.27
N VAL A 21 -8.33 2.01 4.85
CA VAL A 21 -9.73 2.32 5.18
C VAL A 21 -9.82 3.56 6.08
N ARG A 22 -8.99 3.63 7.14
CA ARG A 22 -8.95 4.77 8.06
C ARG A 22 -8.63 6.08 7.33
N ARG A 23 -7.69 6.06 6.39
CA ARG A 23 -7.33 7.25 5.59
C ARG A 23 -8.45 7.64 4.63
N LEU A 24 -9.07 6.66 3.97
CA LEU A 24 -10.22 6.90 3.09
C LEU A 24 -11.40 7.49 3.85
N ARG A 25 -11.78 6.93 5.01
CA ARG A 25 -12.88 7.46 5.82
C ARG A 25 -12.65 8.91 6.25
N ARG A 26 -11.41 9.25 6.61
CA ARG A 26 -11.06 10.62 7.00
C ARG A 26 -11.13 11.60 5.82
N LEU A 27 -10.65 11.18 4.65
CA LEU A 27 -10.52 12.04 3.47
C LEU A 27 -11.81 12.11 2.65
N LEU A 28 -12.64 11.07 2.71
CA LEU A 28 -13.86 10.87 1.94
C LEU A 28 -15.01 10.42 2.85
N PRO A 29 -15.42 11.24 3.83
CA PRO A 29 -16.39 10.84 4.87
C PRO A 29 -17.79 10.53 4.34
N ARG A 30 -18.13 11.00 3.13
CA ARG A 30 -19.44 10.75 2.49
C ARG A 30 -19.46 9.45 1.67
N GLU A 31 -18.31 8.85 1.40
CA GLU A 31 -18.23 7.62 0.61
C GLU A 31 -18.59 6.39 1.46
N ARG A 32 -19.41 5.52 0.88
CA ARG A 32 -19.66 4.20 1.45
C ARG A 32 -18.49 3.29 1.14
N LEU A 33 -17.95 2.61 2.14
CA LEU A 33 -16.81 1.72 2.01
C LEU A 33 -17.23 0.28 2.33
N ILE A 34 -16.78 -0.66 1.51
CA ILE A 34 -16.86 -2.11 1.78
C ILE A 34 -15.42 -2.62 1.84
N TYR A 35 -15.03 -3.17 2.99
CA TYR A 35 -13.71 -3.73 3.19
C TYR A 35 -13.78 -5.26 3.25
N LEU A 36 -12.84 -5.91 2.53
CA LEU A 36 -12.55 -7.34 2.62
C LEU A 36 -11.10 -7.53 3.05
N GLY A 37 -10.88 -8.11 4.21
CA GLY A 37 -9.58 -8.61 4.64
C GLY A 37 -9.56 -10.13 4.50
N ASP A 38 -8.68 -10.66 3.66
CA ASP A 38 -8.55 -12.10 3.42
C ASP A 38 -7.74 -12.78 4.53
N THR A 39 -8.25 -12.71 5.75
CA THR A 39 -7.57 -13.20 6.96
C THR A 39 -7.37 -14.70 6.98
N ALA A 40 -8.17 -15.46 6.21
CA ALA A 40 -8.03 -16.91 6.12
C ALA A 40 -6.76 -17.34 5.35
N ARG A 41 -6.18 -16.45 4.51
CA ARG A 41 -5.07 -16.78 3.61
C ARG A 41 -3.84 -15.90 3.81
N VAL A 42 -3.81 -15.07 4.85
CA VAL A 42 -2.67 -14.25 5.26
C VAL A 42 -1.47 -15.14 5.64
N PRO A 43 -0.22 -14.68 5.48
CA PRO A 43 0.21 -13.48 4.77
C PRO A 43 0.38 -13.74 3.26
N TYR A 44 0.14 -12.71 2.43
CA TYR A 44 0.39 -12.79 0.98
C TYR A 44 1.87 -12.64 0.60
N GLY A 45 2.65 -12.05 1.47
CA GLY A 45 4.03 -11.63 1.18
C GLY A 45 5.05 -12.72 0.87
N ASN A 46 4.71 -13.99 1.11
CA ASN A 46 5.55 -15.18 0.86
C ASN A 46 4.93 -16.15 -0.17
N LYS A 47 3.80 -15.78 -0.78
CA LYS A 47 3.11 -16.66 -1.75
C LYS A 47 3.57 -16.39 -3.18
N SER A 48 3.35 -17.37 -4.06
CA SER A 48 3.68 -17.28 -5.47
C SER A 48 2.82 -16.23 -6.20
N LYS A 49 3.32 -15.70 -7.31
CA LYS A 49 2.58 -14.75 -8.17
C LYS A 49 1.23 -15.32 -8.64
N GLY A 50 1.20 -16.62 -9.01
CA GLY A 50 -0.04 -17.31 -9.43
C GLY A 50 -1.07 -17.36 -8.31
N THR A 51 -0.64 -17.73 -7.10
CA THR A 51 -1.50 -17.76 -5.91
C THR A 51 -2.06 -16.36 -5.58
N ILE A 52 -1.21 -15.33 -5.61
CA ILE A 52 -1.63 -13.95 -5.33
C ILE A 52 -2.65 -13.46 -6.37
N ARG A 53 -2.46 -13.76 -7.65
CA ARG A 53 -3.42 -13.40 -8.70
C ARG A 53 -4.77 -14.05 -8.45
N ARG A 54 -4.80 -15.36 -8.20
CA ARG A 54 -6.04 -16.09 -7.92
C ARG A 54 -6.78 -15.52 -6.71
N PHE A 55 -6.10 -15.31 -5.59
CA PHE A 55 -6.72 -14.74 -4.40
C PHE A 55 -7.26 -13.33 -4.64
N SER A 56 -6.49 -12.50 -5.32
CA SER A 56 -6.91 -11.14 -5.66
C SER A 56 -8.10 -11.11 -6.63
N GLN A 57 -8.24 -12.11 -7.53
CA GLN A 57 -9.44 -12.27 -8.38
C GLN A 57 -10.66 -12.64 -7.53
N GLU A 58 -10.54 -13.58 -6.61
CA GLU A 58 -11.61 -14.01 -5.72
C GLU A 58 -12.08 -12.85 -4.82
N ASP A 59 -11.16 -12.09 -4.25
CA ASP A 59 -11.44 -10.88 -3.46
C ASP A 59 -12.16 -9.82 -4.30
N THR A 60 -11.73 -9.64 -5.54
CA THR A 60 -12.35 -8.70 -6.49
C THR A 60 -13.77 -9.14 -6.83
N LEU A 61 -14.00 -10.41 -7.14
CA LEU A 61 -15.34 -10.95 -7.43
C LEU A 61 -16.31 -10.75 -6.26
N PHE A 62 -15.82 -10.96 -5.02
CA PHE A 62 -16.61 -10.69 -3.83
C PHE A 62 -17.08 -9.23 -3.74
N LEU A 63 -16.19 -8.28 -4.07
CA LEU A 63 -16.52 -6.85 -4.06
C LEU A 63 -17.45 -6.47 -5.21
N LEU A 64 -17.21 -7.00 -6.42
CA LEU A 64 -18.04 -6.70 -7.59
C LEU A 64 -19.49 -7.19 -7.43
N ARG A 65 -19.73 -8.33 -6.79
CA ARG A 65 -21.07 -8.80 -6.41
C ARG A 65 -21.82 -7.80 -5.51
N ARG A 66 -21.09 -6.91 -4.81
CA ARG A 66 -21.65 -5.82 -3.99
C ARG A 66 -21.80 -4.51 -4.75
N LYS A 67 -21.66 -4.56 -6.08
CA LYS A 67 -21.90 -3.44 -7.00
C LYS A 67 -21.07 -2.20 -6.66
N VAL A 68 -19.79 -2.38 -6.33
CA VAL A 68 -18.85 -1.29 -6.06
C VAL A 68 -18.56 -0.46 -7.33
N LYS A 69 -18.29 0.84 -7.18
CA LYS A 69 -17.94 1.75 -8.29
C LYS A 69 -16.44 1.81 -8.58
N LEU A 70 -15.62 1.32 -7.66
CA LEU A 70 -14.17 1.36 -7.69
C LEU A 70 -13.65 0.28 -6.75
N VAL A 71 -12.59 -0.42 -7.13
CA VAL A 71 -11.85 -1.33 -6.26
C VAL A 71 -10.50 -0.72 -5.89
N VAL A 72 -10.24 -0.61 -4.58
CA VAL A 72 -8.94 -0.21 -4.02
C VAL A 72 -8.19 -1.48 -3.60
N VAL A 73 -7.06 -1.73 -4.24
CA VAL A 73 -6.14 -2.82 -3.89
C VAL A 73 -5.21 -2.31 -2.82
N ALA A 74 -5.61 -2.46 -1.54
CA ALA A 74 -4.86 -1.94 -0.40
C ALA A 74 -3.57 -2.72 -0.16
N CYS A 75 -3.57 -4.03 -0.40
CA CYS A 75 -2.39 -4.88 -0.26
C CYS A 75 -1.29 -4.49 -1.26
N ASN A 76 -0.09 -4.16 -0.76
CA ASN A 76 1.06 -3.87 -1.61
C ASN A 76 1.47 -5.07 -2.46
N THR A 77 1.41 -6.28 -1.90
CA THR A 77 1.73 -7.52 -2.61
C THR A 77 0.74 -7.79 -3.75
N SER A 78 -0.56 -7.66 -3.49
CA SER A 78 -1.59 -7.79 -4.53
C SER A 78 -1.47 -6.68 -5.59
N THR A 79 -1.22 -5.44 -5.18
CA THR A 79 -0.97 -4.34 -6.13
C THR A 79 0.22 -4.65 -7.04
N ALA A 80 1.32 -5.15 -6.46
CA ALA A 80 2.56 -5.40 -7.19
C ALA A 80 2.46 -6.58 -8.19
N LEU A 81 1.67 -7.60 -7.86
CA LEU A 81 1.66 -8.88 -8.60
C LEU A 81 0.35 -9.16 -9.36
N ALA A 82 -0.76 -8.55 -8.96
CA ALA A 82 -2.08 -8.85 -9.51
C ALA A 82 -2.78 -7.65 -10.17
N LEU A 83 -2.46 -6.39 -9.83
CA LEU A 83 -3.24 -5.23 -10.27
C LEU A 83 -3.43 -5.14 -11.80
N ASP A 84 -2.36 -5.34 -12.58
CA ASP A 84 -2.45 -5.28 -14.05
C ASP A 84 -3.24 -6.46 -14.62
N HIS A 85 -3.25 -7.60 -13.94
CA HIS A 85 -4.07 -8.75 -14.29
C HIS A 85 -5.55 -8.45 -14.01
N LEU A 86 -5.88 -7.93 -12.82
CA LEU A 86 -7.25 -7.55 -12.45
C LEU A 86 -7.86 -6.52 -13.43
N ARG A 87 -7.06 -5.54 -13.88
CA ARG A 87 -7.50 -4.53 -14.86
C ARG A 87 -7.83 -5.09 -16.23
N ARG A 88 -7.24 -6.22 -16.59
CA ARG A 88 -7.56 -6.91 -17.87
C ARG A 88 -8.78 -7.82 -17.77
N GLU A 89 -8.99 -8.37 -16.57
CA GLU A 89 -10.06 -9.35 -16.34
C GLU A 89 -11.42 -8.71 -16.01
N PHE A 90 -11.42 -7.50 -15.44
CA PHE A 90 -12.63 -6.91 -14.91
C PHE A 90 -12.86 -5.49 -15.43
N ASP A 91 -14.07 -5.25 -15.91
CA ASP A 91 -14.53 -3.90 -16.28
C ASP A 91 -14.93 -3.10 -15.03
N CYS A 92 -13.94 -2.73 -14.25
CA CYS A 92 -14.08 -1.91 -13.06
C CYS A 92 -12.82 -1.06 -12.88
N PRO A 93 -12.92 0.20 -12.43
CA PRO A 93 -11.75 0.99 -12.08
C PRO A 93 -10.99 0.37 -10.89
N PHE A 94 -9.65 0.34 -10.99
CA PHE A 94 -8.77 -0.15 -9.92
C PHE A 94 -7.74 0.88 -9.55
N ILE A 95 -7.56 1.10 -8.24
CA ILE A 95 -6.46 1.90 -7.68
C ILE A 95 -5.67 1.02 -6.72
N GLY A 96 -4.36 0.88 -6.97
CA GLY A 96 -3.43 0.21 -6.06
C GLY A 96 -2.55 1.21 -5.33
N VAL A 97 -1.90 0.76 -4.27
CA VAL A 97 -1.11 1.59 -3.34
C VAL A 97 0.32 1.89 -3.83
N VAL A 98 0.87 1.09 -4.74
CA VAL A 98 2.29 1.18 -5.15
C VAL A 98 2.58 2.48 -5.91
N ARG A 99 1.80 2.79 -6.95
CA ARG A 99 2.00 4.00 -7.75
C ARG A 99 1.88 5.29 -6.92
N PRO A 100 0.82 5.52 -6.13
CA PRO A 100 0.71 6.71 -5.29
C PRO A 100 1.86 6.84 -4.28
N GLY A 101 2.33 5.72 -3.71
CA GLY A 101 3.48 5.69 -2.82
C GLY A 101 4.77 6.10 -3.54
N ALA A 102 5.01 5.60 -4.75
CA ALA A 102 6.16 5.98 -5.57
C ALA A 102 6.14 7.47 -5.96
N GLU A 103 4.99 7.99 -6.41
CA GLU A 103 4.80 9.41 -6.73
C GLU A 103 5.08 10.31 -5.52
N ALA A 104 4.62 9.92 -4.34
CA ALA A 104 4.87 10.67 -3.12
C ALA A 104 6.36 10.68 -2.73
N ALA A 105 7.05 9.55 -2.87
CA ALA A 105 8.48 9.46 -2.57
C ALA A 105 9.31 10.36 -3.48
N VAL A 106 8.99 10.39 -4.79
CA VAL A 106 9.65 11.30 -5.75
C VAL A 106 9.43 12.77 -5.39
N ARG A 107 8.22 13.14 -4.93
CA ARG A 107 7.97 14.51 -4.48
C ARG A 107 8.67 14.88 -3.18
N GLN A 108 8.97 13.91 -2.31
CA GLN A 108 9.55 14.15 -0.99
C GLN A 108 11.08 14.09 -0.94
N THR A 109 11.69 13.30 -1.82
CA THR A 109 13.16 13.18 -1.82
C THR A 109 13.83 14.49 -2.22
N ARG A 110 14.97 14.79 -1.58
CA ARG A 110 15.81 15.97 -1.85
C ARG A 110 17.12 15.58 -2.50
N ASN A 111 17.65 14.38 -2.17
CA ASN A 111 18.94 13.91 -2.68
C ASN A 111 18.79 12.79 -3.74
N GLY A 112 17.56 12.43 -4.11
CA GLY A 112 17.27 11.38 -5.08
C GLY A 112 17.62 9.96 -4.63
N ARG A 113 17.84 9.72 -3.32
CA ARG A 113 18.13 8.38 -2.78
C ARG A 113 16.94 7.88 -1.98
N ILE A 114 16.20 6.97 -2.58
CA ILE A 114 14.93 6.45 -2.05
C ILE A 114 15.11 5.01 -1.57
N GLY A 115 14.78 4.77 -0.31
CA GLY A 115 14.65 3.43 0.26
C GLY A 115 13.23 2.88 0.08
N VAL A 116 13.11 1.57 -0.11
CA VAL A 116 11.83 0.85 -0.13
C VAL A 116 11.94 -0.36 0.79
N ILE A 117 11.06 -0.46 1.77
CA ILE A 117 10.86 -1.68 2.55
C ILE A 117 9.50 -2.27 2.27
N ALA A 118 9.44 -3.59 2.07
CA ALA A 118 8.20 -4.30 1.78
C ALA A 118 8.34 -5.81 2.08
N THR A 119 7.29 -6.58 1.78
CA THR A 119 7.37 -8.05 1.81
C THR A 119 8.30 -8.58 0.73
N ALA A 120 8.76 -9.83 0.89
CA ALA A 120 9.64 -10.48 -0.09
C ALA A 120 9.01 -10.50 -1.50
N ALA A 121 7.74 -10.87 -1.61
CA ALA A 121 7.04 -10.90 -2.90
C ALA A 121 6.89 -9.50 -3.54
N THR A 122 6.66 -8.46 -2.75
CA THR A 122 6.58 -7.07 -3.25
C THR A 122 7.94 -6.61 -3.79
N ILE A 123 9.02 -6.83 -3.04
CA ILE A 123 10.38 -6.46 -3.49
C ILE A 123 10.78 -7.28 -4.72
N GLY A 124 10.60 -8.61 -4.67
CA GLY A 124 10.92 -9.49 -5.80
C GLY A 124 10.15 -9.17 -7.09
N SER A 125 8.98 -8.55 -6.97
CA SER A 125 8.22 -8.08 -8.15
C SER A 125 8.89 -6.93 -8.90
N GLY A 126 9.74 -6.13 -8.26
CA GLY A 126 10.31 -4.91 -8.79
C GLY A 126 9.30 -3.77 -9.06
N ALA A 127 8.07 -3.87 -8.55
CA ALA A 127 7.00 -2.93 -8.89
C ALA A 127 7.31 -1.48 -8.46
N TYR A 128 7.81 -1.27 -7.24
CA TYR A 128 8.24 0.05 -6.79
C TYR A 128 9.37 0.61 -7.64
N GLU A 129 10.38 -0.21 -7.95
CA GLU A 129 11.53 0.19 -8.75
C GLU A 129 11.11 0.62 -10.15
N ARG A 130 10.22 -0.14 -10.82
CA ARG A 130 9.71 0.23 -12.15
C ARG A 130 8.96 1.55 -12.12
N HIS A 131 8.11 1.79 -11.12
CA HIS A 131 7.39 3.07 -11.00
C HIS A 131 8.32 4.23 -10.70
N LEU A 132 9.25 4.07 -9.76
CA LEU A 132 10.22 5.11 -9.40
C LEU A 132 11.14 5.48 -10.56
N ARG A 133 11.69 4.48 -11.29
CA ARG A 133 12.54 4.74 -12.47
C ARG A 133 11.80 5.46 -13.58
N ARG A 134 10.50 5.15 -13.77
CA ARG A 134 9.68 5.86 -14.78
C ARG A 134 9.41 7.31 -14.39
N LEU A 135 9.19 7.59 -13.10
CA LEU A 135 8.87 8.92 -12.58
C LEU A 135 10.10 9.81 -12.41
N ALA A 136 11.23 9.22 -12.02
CA ALA A 136 12.48 9.93 -11.74
C ALA A 136 13.68 9.03 -12.09
N PRO A 137 14.10 8.98 -13.37
CA PRO A 137 15.19 8.10 -13.84
C PRO A 137 16.53 8.33 -13.14
N SER A 138 16.79 9.55 -12.67
CA SER A 138 18.02 9.94 -11.96
C SER A 138 18.08 9.47 -10.51
N CYS A 139 16.95 9.04 -9.92
CA CYS A 139 16.92 8.59 -8.54
C CYS A 139 17.61 7.23 -8.37
N ARG A 140 18.34 7.09 -7.25
CA ARG A 140 18.91 5.82 -6.81
C ARG A 140 17.94 5.15 -5.85
N ILE A 141 17.56 3.90 -6.16
CA ILE A 141 16.55 3.14 -5.44
C ILE A 141 17.23 1.99 -4.72
N PHE A 142 16.92 1.84 -3.42
CA PHE A 142 17.48 0.81 -2.56
C PHE A 142 16.32 0.06 -1.90
N SER A 143 16.11 -1.20 -2.30
CA SER A 143 14.99 -2.02 -1.83
C SER A 143 15.44 -3.08 -0.82
N ARG A 144 14.61 -3.32 0.21
CA ARG A 144 14.87 -4.35 1.22
C ARG A 144 13.59 -5.09 1.57
N ALA A 145 13.61 -6.41 1.45
CA ALA A 145 12.56 -7.27 1.99
C ALA A 145 12.68 -7.36 3.52
N CYS A 146 11.53 -7.21 4.21
CA CYS A 146 11.44 -7.23 5.66
C CYS A 146 10.39 -8.25 6.13
N PRO A 147 10.63 -9.57 5.93
CA PRO A 147 9.63 -10.62 6.13
C PRO A 147 9.16 -10.74 7.59
N LEU A 148 9.96 -10.38 8.59
CA LEU A 148 9.60 -10.51 10.00
C LEU A 148 8.68 -9.38 10.50
N LEU A 149 8.56 -8.25 9.79
CA LEU A 149 7.80 -7.12 10.31
C LEU A 149 6.29 -7.37 10.38
N VAL A 150 5.72 -8.11 9.41
CA VAL A 150 4.28 -8.44 9.44
C VAL A 150 3.95 -9.36 10.61
N PRO A 151 4.61 -10.51 10.81
CA PRO A 151 4.38 -11.35 11.99
C PRO A 151 4.51 -10.61 13.32
N LEU A 152 5.54 -9.80 13.49
CA LEU A 152 5.72 -9.01 14.71
C LEU A 152 4.54 -8.07 15.00
N ILE A 153 3.98 -7.45 13.95
CA ILE A 153 2.83 -6.57 14.09
C ILE A 153 1.58 -7.36 14.45
N GLU A 154 1.36 -8.50 13.80
CA GLU A 154 0.17 -9.34 14.02
C GLU A 154 0.18 -9.97 15.42
N GLU A 155 1.36 -10.28 15.97
CA GLU A 155 1.54 -10.72 17.36
C GLU A 155 1.49 -9.57 18.39
N GLY A 156 1.21 -8.33 17.94
CA GLY A 156 1.15 -7.17 18.84
C GLY A 156 2.49 -6.65 19.34
N TRP A 157 3.61 -7.12 18.76
CA TRP A 157 4.98 -6.71 19.15
C TRP A 157 5.38 -5.42 18.44
N GLY A 158 4.62 -4.36 18.65
CA GLY A 158 4.79 -3.08 17.98
C GLY A 158 6.12 -2.38 18.28
N ASP A 159 6.15 -1.41 19.21
CA ASP A 159 7.35 -0.61 19.53
C ASP A 159 8.09 -1.15 20.76
N ILE A 160 8.45 -2.44 20.77
CA ILE A 160 9.32 -3.06 21.79
C ILE A 160 10.78 -3.07 21.34
N ARG A 161 11.71 -3.35 22.27
CA ARG A 161 13.16 -3.37 22.00
C ARG A 161 13.51 -4.34 20.86
N LEU A 162 13.01 -5.58 20.91
CA LEU A 162 13.28 -6.60 19.89
C LEU A 162 12.83 -6.12 18.50
N THR A 163 11.64 -5.57 18.38
CA THR A 163 11.13 -5.06 17.10
C THR A 163 12.00 -3.94 16.56
N ARG A 164 12.47 -3.02 17.43
CA ARG A 164 13.39 -1.95 17.03
C ARG A 164 14.75 -2.50 16.57
N ASP A 165 15.25 -3.56 17.20
CA ASP A 165 16.52 -4.19 16.79
C ASP A 165 16.40 -4.88 15.42
N ILE A 166 15.28 -5.53 15.16
CA ILE A 166 14.96 -6.12 13.85
C ILE A 166 14.80 -5.02 12.78
N ILE A 167 14.09 -3.93 13.09
CA ILE A 167 13.98 -2.77 12.19
C ILE A 167 15.36 -2.21 11.88
N ARG A 168 16.23 -2.02 12.90
CA ARG A 168 17.60 -1.53 12.72
C ARG A 168 18.42 -2.46 11.81
N HIS A 169 18.32 -3.77 12.01
CA HIS A 169 18.97 -4.75 11.14
C HIS A 169 18.55 -4.58 9.67
N TYR A 170 17.26 -4.42 9.41
CA TYR A 170 16.77 -4.22 8.03
C TYR A 170 17.15 -2.86 7.44
N LEU A 171 17.12 -1.80 8.24
CA LEU A 171 17.28 -0.43 7.74
C LEU A 171 18.74 0.03 7.67
N ARG A 172 19.65 -0.55 8.48
CA ARG A 172 21.08 -0.17 8.50
C ARG A 172 21.72 -0.12 7.10
N PRO A 173 21.54 -1.12 6.21
CA PRO A 173 22.09 -1.07 4.86
C PRO A 173 21.52 0.07 4.00
N LEU A 174 20.24 0.41 4.17
CA LEU A 174 19.59 1.50 3.44
C LEU A 174 20.08 2.86 3.94
N ILE A 175 20.17 3.02 5.27
CA ILE A 175 20.68 4.25 5.91
C ILE A 175 22.12 4.50 5.48
N ALA A 176 22.98 3.47 5.44
CA ALA A 176 24.35 3.56 4.98
C ALA A 176 24.48 4.00 3.51
N ARG A 177 23.43 3.80 2.68
CA ARG A 177 23.36 4.33 1.31
C ARG A 177 22.96 5.80 1.24
N GLY A 178 22.71 6.43 2.37
CA GLY A 178 22.35 7.85 2.46
C GLY A 178 20.96 8.17 1.92
N ILE A 179 20.00 7.27 2.08
CA ILE A 179 18.59 7.57 1.71
C ILE A 179 18.07 8.74 2.53
N ASP A 180 17.25 9.59 1.94
CA ASP A 180 16.51 10.66 2.62
C ASP A 180 15.00 10.42 2.68
N THR A 181 14.55 9.42 1.96
CA THR A 181 13.14 9.05 1.85
C THR A 181 12.99 7.53 1.92
N LEU A 182 12.03 7.05 2.71
CA LEU A 182 11.76 5.62 2.90
C LEU A 182 10.28 5.31 2.67
N ILE A 183 9.99 4.48 1.67
CA ILE A 183 8.63 4.01 1.39
C ILE A 183 8.30 2.83 2.30
N LEU A 184 7.17 2.92 3.01
CA LEU A 184 6.56 1.86 3.78
C LEU A 184 5.67 1.02 2.84
N GLY A 185 6.25 0.06 2.15
CA GLY A 185 5.63 -0.73 1.08
C GLY A 185 4.82 -1.94 1.59
N CYS A 186 4.18 -1.81 2.73
CA CYS A 186 3.26 -2.80 3.29
C CYS A 186 2.19 -2.08 4.13
N THR A 187 0.95 -2.56 4.07
CA THR A 187 -0.19 -2.00 4.82
C THR A 187 -0.04 -2.07 6.34
N HIS A 188 0.78 -2.99 6.83
CA HIS A 188 1.09 -3.15 8.25
C HIS A 188 2.13 -2.13 8.75
N TYR A 189 3.09 -1.72 7.91
CA TYR A 189 4.25 -0.93 8.36
C TYR A 189 3.90 0.46 8.91
N PRO A 190 2.81 1.14 8.52
CA PRO A 190 2.38 2.37 9.19
C PRO A 190 2.12 2.19 10.69
N LEU A 191 1.81 0.97 11.16
CA LEU A 191 1.66 0.67 12.59
C LEU A 191 2.99 0.73 13.35
N LEU A 192 4.12 0.55 12.66
CA LEU A 192 5.47 0.68 13.19
C LEU A 192 6.11 2.06 12.95
N THR A 193 5.36 3.05 12.47
CA THR A 193 5.92 4.38 12.11
C THR A 193 6.79 4.97 13.21
N ARG A 194 6.38 4.89 14.48
CA ARG A 194 7.15 5.40 15.62
C ARG A 194 8.48 4.65 15.80
N ALA A 195 8.45 3.33 15.74
CA ALA A 195 9.65 2.49 15.87
C ALA A 195 10.61 2.71 14.70
N ILE A 196 10.09 2.79 13.47
CA ILE A 196 10.87 3.08 12.26
C ILE A 196 11.50 4.48 12.36
N ALA A 197 10.73 5.51 12.74
CA ALA A 197 11.24 6.88 12.89
C ALA A 197 12.37 6.99 13.94
N ARG A 198 12.27 6.25 15.05
CA ARG A 198 13.35 6.19 16.05
C ARG A 198 14.64 5.58 15.50
N VAL A 199 14.55 4.62 14.59
CA VAL A 199 15.71 3.98 13.97
C VAL A 199 16.29 4.82 12.83
N THR A 200 15.44 5.43 12.00
CA THR A 200 15.88 6.23 10.84
C THR A 200 16.34 7.63 11.22
N GLY A 201 15.82 8.16 12.33
CA GLY A 201 16.03 9.55 12.74
C GLY A 201 15.26 10.56 11.84
N PRO A 202 15.38 11.87 12.17
CA PRO A 202 14.56 12.91 11.56
C PRO A 202 14.96 13.26 10.11
N ARG A 203 16.14 12.83 9.66
CA ARG A 203 16.63 13.13 8.32
C ARG A 203 15.99 12.29 7.22
N ILE A 204 15.37 11.14 7.55
CA ILE A 204 14.71 10.26 6.60
C ILE A 204 13.20 10.44 6.69
N ARG A 205 12.57 10.86 5.60
CA ARG A 205 11.14 11.02 5.49
C ARG A 205 10.47 9.69 5.22
N LEU A 206 9.44 9.37 6.00
CA LEU A 206 8.65 8.15 5.82
C LEU A 206 7.47 8.43 4.89
N VAL A 207 7.31 7.61 3.87
CA VAL A 207 6.20 7.68 2.91
C VAL A 207 5.21 6.57 3.23
N ASP A 208 4.04 6.95 3.74
CA ASP A 208 2.92 6.04 4.00
C ASP A 208 2.13 5.79 2.70
N SER A 209 2.17 4.56 2.19
CA SER A 209 1.45 4.17 0.98
C SER A 209 -0.07 4.26 1.14
N ALA A 210 -0.61 4.06 2.35
CA ALA A 210 -2.05 4.13 2.63
C ALA A 210 -2.58 5.57 2.50
N GLU A 211 -1.85 6.55 3.04
CA GLU A 211 -2.23 7.96 2.94
C GLU A 211 -2.26 8.43 1.49
N ASN A 212 -1.20 8.12 0.74
CA ASN A 212 -1.09 8.54 -0.65
C ASN A 212 -2.10 7.83 -1.56
N CYS A 213 -2.48 6.59 -1.23
CA CYS A 213 -3.57 5.88 -1.90
C CYS A 213 -4.91 6.62 -1.70
N ALA A 214 -5.23 7.05 -0.49
CA ALA A 214 -6.47 7.79 -0.22
C ALA A 214 -6.53 9.11 -1.00
N VAL A 215 -5.41 9.83 -1.15
CA VAL A 215 -5.32 11.03 -1.99
C VAL A 215 -5.57 10.70 -3.47
N ALA A 216 -5.00 9.60 -3.98
CA ALA A 216 -5.20 9.14 -5.35
C ALA A 216 -6.67 8.77 -5.62
N VAL A 217 -7.32 8.07 -4.68
CA VAL A 217 -8.74 7.73 -4.75
C VAL A 217 -9.60 9.00 -4.82
N ARG A 218 -9.35 10.00 -3.95
CA ARG A 218 -10.06 11.28 -4.00
C ARG A 218 -9.90 11.98 -5.35
N GLY A 219 -8.68 12.02 -5.87
CA GLY A 219 -8.39 12.60 -7.18
C GLY A 219 -9.15 11.90 -8.32
N PHE A 220 -9.14 10.58 -8.32
CA PHE A 220 -9.87 9.76 -9.30
C PHE A 220 -11.38 10.02 -9.26
N LEU A 221 -11.99 9.99 -8.08
CA LEU A 221 -13.42 10.23 -7.92
C LEU A 221 -13.81 11.63 -8.41
N LYS A 222 -12.99 12.65 -8.11
CA LYS A 222 -13.22 14.03 -8.56
C LYS A 222 -13.12 14.13 -10.08
N ALA A 223 -12.07 13.60 -10.69
CA ALA A 223 -11.82 13.68 -12.11
C ALA A 223 -12.92 12.97 -12.94
N ASN A 224 -13.49 11.88 -12.41
CA ASN A 224 -14.53 11.09 -13.09
C ASN A 224 -15.96 11.44 -12.63
N ARG A 225 -16.17 12.48 -11.81
CA ARG A 225 -17.47 12.88 -11.27
C ARG A 225 -18.20 11.75 -10.53
N LEU A 226 -17.44 10.90 -9.84
CA LEU A 226 -17.91 9.72 -9.11
C LEU A 226 -18.04 9.94 -7.59
N GLN A 227 -17.86 11.17 -7.11
CA GLN A 227 -18.04 11.48 -5.70
C GLN A 227 -19.49 11.25 -5.28
N ALA A 228 -19.69 10.70 -4.08
CA ALA A 228 -21.02 10.55 -3.51
C ALA A 228 -21.68 11.92 -3.38
N ALA A 229 -22.91 12.03 -3.88
CA ALA A 229 -23.73 13.23 -3.66
C ALA A 229 -23.98 13.38 -2.15
N GLY A 230 -23.92 14.59 -1.63
CA GLY A 230 -24.31 14.85 -0.25
C GLY A 230 -25.70 14.28 0.01
N ARG A 231 -25.96 13.82 1.24
CA ARG A 231 -27.35 13.61 1.66
C ARG A 231 -28.01 15.00 1.58
N GLY A 232 -28.91 15.18 0.59
CA GLY A 232 -29.88 16.26 0.62
C GLY A 232 -30.79 16.06 1.81
#